data_c685bff4fa04fe5f900263236a611309
#
_entry.id   c685bff4fa04fe5f900263236a611309
#
_cell.length_a   1.000
_cell.length_b   1.000
_cell.length_c   1.000
_cell.angle_alpha   90.00
_cell.angle_beta   90.00
_cell.angle_gamma   90.00
#
_symmetry.space_group_name_H-M   'P 1'
#
loop_
_entity.id
_entity.type
_entity.pdbx_description
1 polymer ?
#
loop_
_entity_poly.entity_id
_entity_poly.type
_entity_poly.pdbx_seq_one_letter_code
_entity_poly.pdbx_strand_id
1 'polypeptide(L)' 'MDARIPKLRTEAARLKVRIENLTTRYNATIDKVTELENLEIVGLVRAQNMSIEQLAAL' A
#
# COMPACT_ATOMS: atom_id res chain seq x y z
N MET A 1 -40.42 21.56 3.00
CA MET A 1 -39.21 20.72 2.90
C MET A 1 -38.03 21.42 3.54
N ASP A 2 -37.19 20.66 4.23
CA ASP A 2 -36.02 21.22 4.90
C ASP A 2 -34.90 21.45 3.89
N ALA A 3 -34.47 22.70 3.72
CA ALA A 3 -33.41 23.06 2.78
C ALA A 3 -32.02 22.50 3.18
N ARG A 4 -31.85 22.03 4.43
CA ARG A 4 -30.61 21.44 4.91
C ARG A 4 -30.39 20.05 4.36
N ILE A 5 -31.48 19.32 4.03
CA ILE A 5 -31.36 17.93 3.52
C ILE A 5 -30.59 17.85 2.20
N PRO A 6 -30.90 18.65 1.16
CA PRO A 6 -30.12 18.62 -0.07
C PRO A 6 -28.66 19.01 0.12
N LYS A 7 -28.39 19.98 0.99
CA LYS A 7 -27.01 20.41 1.28
C LYS A 7 -26.20 19.30 1.95
N LEU A 8 -26.80 18.63 2.92
CA LEU A 8 -26.14 17.51 3.62
C LEU A 8 -25.93 16.32 2.69
N ARG A 9 -26.86 16.03 1.79
CA ARG A 9 -26.70 14.98 0.79
C ARG A 9 -25.53 15.28 -0.15
N THR A 10 -25.39 16.54 -0.58
CA THR A 10 -24.27 16.97 -1.43
C THR A 10 -22.94 16.81 -0.68
N GLU A 11 -22.91 17.21 0.59
CA GLU A 11 -21.74 17.05 1.43
C GLU A 11 -21.38 15.57 1.62
N ALA A 12 -22.38 14.73 1.89
CA ALA A 12 -22.17 13.29 2.02
C ALA A 12 -21.60 12.67 0.74
N ALA A 13 -22.09 13.11 -0.44
CA ALA A 13 -21.57 12.65 -1.73
C ALA A 13 -20.11 13.04 -1.92
N ARG A 14 -19.72 14.26 -1.54
CA ARG A 14 -18.32 14.71 -1.60
C ARG A 14 -17.42 13.89 -0.69
N LEU A 15 -17.88 13.63 0.53
CA LEU A 15 -17.13 12.83 1.50
C LEU A 15 -16.97 11.40 1.01
N LYS A 16 -18.00 10.83 0.40
CA LYS A 16 -17.93 9.49 -0.17
C LYS A 16 -16.84 9.39 -1.25
N VAL A 17 -16.79 10.35 -2.17
CA VAL A 17 -15.75 10.40 -3.21
C VAL A 17 -14.37 10.52 -2.58
N ARG A 18 -14.22 11.37 -1.56
CA ARG A 18 -12.95 11.53 -0.85
C ARG A 18 -12.52 10.24 -0.18
N ILE A 19 -13.45 9.53 0.47
CA ILE A 19 -13.18 8.24 1.11
C ILE A 19 -12.73 7.22 0.07
N GLU A 20 -13.41 7.14 -1.07
CA GLU A 20 -13.04 6.23 -2.16
C GLU A 20 -11.64 6.52 -2.69
N ASN A 21 -11.31 7.79 -2.90
CA ASN A 21 -9.99 8.21 -3.36
C ASN A 21 -8.90 7.88 -2.33
N LEU A 22 -9.16 8.14 -1.05
CA LEU A 22 -8.22 7.83 0.03
C LEU A 22 -8.04 6.33 0.19
N THR A 23 -9.11 5.55 0.04
CA THR A 23 -9.04 4.09 0.09
C THR A 23 -8.18 3.54 -1.05
N THR A 24 -8.35 4.06 -2.26
CA THR A 24 -7.52 3.70 -3.41
C THR A 24 -6.04 4.01 -3.16
N ARG A 25 -5.74 5.19 -2.63
CA ARG A 25 -4.37 5.59 -2.31
C ARG A 25 -3.77 4.74 -1.19
N TYR A 26 -4.57 4.43 -0.17
CA TYR A 26 -4.15 3.56 0.91
C TYR A 26 -3.78 2.18 0.38
N ASN A 27 -4.65 1.57 -0.43
CA ASN A 27 -4.40 0.26 -1.02
C ASN A 27 -3.14 0.26 -1.88
N ALA A 28 -2.95 1.27 -2.72
CA ALA A 28 -1.75 1.41 -3.54
C ALA A 28 -0.48 1.54 -2.69
N THR A 29 -0.56 2.28 -1.58
CA THR A 29 0.55 2.46 -0.64
C THR A 29 0.91 1.14 0.05
N ILE A 30 -0.09 0.38 0.50
CA ILE A 30 0.12 -0.92 1.14
C ILE A 30 0.70 -1.92 0.15
N ASP A 31 0.24 -1.92 -1.10
CA ASP A 31 0.81 -2.77 -2.16
C ASP A 31 2.30 -2.44 -2.38
N LYS A 32 2.65 -1.16 -2.34
CA LYS A 32 4.05 -0.72 -2.47
C LYS A 32 4.90 -1.18 -1.30
N VAL A 33 4.38 -1.09 -0.08
CA VAL A 33 5.06 -1.59 1.12
C VAL A 33 5.32 -3.08 0.98
N THR A 34 4.32 -3.86 0.59
CA THR A 34 4.42 -5.30 0.39
C THR A 34 5.48 -5.63 -0.67
N GLU A 35 5.49 -4.91 -1.79
CA GLU A 35 6.48 -5.08 -2.85
C GLU A 35 7.90 -4.85 -2.33
N LEU A 36 8.12 -3.76 -1.57
CA LEU A 36 9.44 -3.44 -1.03
C LEU A 36 9.88 -4.44 0.02
N GLU A 37 8.98 -4.91 0.89
CA GLU A 37 9.28 -5.96 1.87
C GLU A 37 9.71 -7.25 1.18
N ASN A 38 9.02 -7.64 0.11
CA ASN A 38 9.37 -8.83 -0.67
C ASN A 38 10.75 -8.69 -1.33
N LEU A 39 11.09 -7.51 -1.82
CA LEU A 39 12.41 -7.23 -2.38
C LEU A 39 13.50 -7.34 -1.32
N GLU A 40 13.25 -6.87 -0.09
CA GLU A 40 14.18 -7.00 1.02
C GLU A 40 14.42 -8.47 1.38
N ILE A 41 13.36 -9.28 1.44
CA ILE A 41 13.47 -10.72 1.72
C ILE A 41 14.29 -11.42 0.64
N VAL A 42 14.02 -11.14 -0.62
CA VAL A 42 14.78 -11.69 -1.75
C VAL A 42 16.25 -11.30 -1.66
N GLY A 43 16.53 -10.02 -1.31
CA GLY A 43 17.89 -9.53 -1.12
C GLY A 43 18.63 -10.27 -0.01
N LEU A 44 17.96 -10.51 1.13
CA LEU A 44 18.54 -11.26 2.25
C LEU A 44 18.84 -12.71 1.87
N VAL A 45 17.93 -13.37 1.16
CA VAL A 45 18.11 -14.76 0.70
C VAL A 45 19.31 -14.85 -0.26
N ARG A 46 19.41 -13.89 -1.19
CA ARG A 46 20.55 -13.84 -2.13
C ARG A 46 21.88 -13.64 -1.41
N ALA A 47 21.90 -12.74 -0.42
CA ALA A 47 23.10 -12.49 0.38
C ALA A 47 23.55 -13.75 1.14
N GLN A 48 22.61 -14.50 1.71
CA GLN A 48 22.92 -15.77 2.39
C GLN A 48 23.45 -16.81 1.42
N ASN A 49 22.86 -16.94 0.23
CA ASN A 49 23.30 -17.88 -0.79
C ASN A 49 24.72 -17.55 -1.26
N MET A 50 25.04 -16.28 -1.45
CA MET A 50 26.40 -15.84 -1.82
C MET A 50 27.42 -16.19 -0.74
N SER A 51 27.06 -16.01 0.54
CA SER A 51 27.94 -16.38 1.66
C SER A 51 28.21 -17.87 1.70
N ILE A 52 27.20 -18.70 1.46
CA ILE A 52 27.36 -20.16 1.39
C ILE A 52 28.24 -20.56 0.25
N GLU A 53 28.08 -19.98 -0.92
CA GLU A 53 28.95 -20.23 -2.09
C GLU A 53 30.39 -19.84 -1.81
N GLN A 54 30.61 -18.71 -1.16
CA GLN A 54 31.96 -18.28 -0.77
C GLN A 54 32.60 -19.25 0.21
N LEU A 55 31.87 -19.76 1.17
CA LEU A 55 32.36 -20.77 2.10
C LEU A 55 32.68 -22.07 1.40
N ALA A 56 31.88 -22.48 0.43
CA ALA A 56 32.11 -23.70 -0.35
C ALA A 56 33.32 -23.58 -1.25
N ALA A 57 33.71 -22.37 -1.66
CA ALA A 57 34.88 -22.11 -2.50
C ALA A 57 36.20 -22.12 -1.72
N LEU A 58 36.13 -22.05 -0.40
CA LEU A 58 37.29 -22.14 0.47
C LEU A 58 37.67 -23.59 0.70
#